data_794ef9c35c33700861ea3b7d18bf21f6
#
_entry.id   794ef9c35c33700861ea3b7d18bf21f6
#
_cell.length_a   1.000
_cell.length_b   1.000
_cell.length_c   1.000
_cell.angle_alpha   90.00
_cell.angle_beta   90.00
_cell.angle_gamma   90.00
#
_symmetry.space_group_name_H-M   'P 1'
#
loop_
_entity.id
_entity.type
_entity.pdbx_description
1 polymer ?
#
loop_
_entity_poly.entity_id
_entity_poly.type
_entity_poly.pdbx_seq_one_letter_code
_entity_poly.pdbx_strand_id
1 'polypeptide(L)'
;MFVIYLLSLFYTNFLQKKRRIFFFKFELYKNRISSIINLDNKTRGSLYMKKNIKHFLFLAAAAGTGIHLMNRTVNRTACMKEILSSHPGHYYDWKHGRIYYTKTGSGAPLLLIHDLHPASSSYEWSRMMKKLEKTNTVYTIDLLGCGRSDKPNITYTNYLYVQLIDNFIKDVIKEKTDVVATGSS
;
A
#
# COMPACT_ATOMS: atom_id res chain seq x y z
N MET A 1 11.23 -18.97 -12.46
CA MET A 1 9.77 -19.09 -12.30
C MET A 1 9.37 -19.89 -11.07
N PHE A 2 10.02 -21.03 -10.75
CA PHE A 2 9.69 -21.88 -9.59
C PHE A 2 9.95 -21.23 -8.21
N VAL A 3 10.99 -20.42 -8.07
CA VAL A 3 11.38 -19.79 -6.80
C VAL A 3 10.39 -18.67 -6.37
N ILE A 4 9.84 -17.93 -7.33
CA ILE A 4 8.86 -16.85 -7.05
C ILE A 4 7.52 -17.44 -6.59
N TYR A 5 7.13 -18.58 -7.15
CA TYR A 5 5.92 -19.31 -6.73
C TYR A 5 6.06 -19.86 -5.30
N LEU A 6 7.23 -20.35 -4.94
CA LEU A 6 7.54 -20.80 -3.57
C LEU A 6 7.54 -19.64 -2.56
N LEU A 7 8.07 -18.48 -2.91
CA LEU A 7 8.07 -17.29 -2.04
C LEU A 7 6.67 -16.73 -1.83
N SER A 8 5.82 -16.72 -2.87
CA SER A 8 4.42 -16.27 -2.73
C SER A 8 3.59 -17.23 -1.87
N LEU A 9 3.83 -18.55 -2.00
CA LEU A 9 3.21 -19.58 -1.15
C LEU A 9 3.68 -19.47 0.31
N PHE A 10 4.97 -19.19 0.54
CA PHE A 10 5.50 -18.94 1.89
C PHE A 10 4.92 -17.67 2.51
N TYR A 11 4.78 -16.59 1.75
CA TYR A 11 4.24 -15.32 2.24
C TYR A 11 2.73 -15.41 2.57
N THR A 12 1.94 -16.06 1.71
CA THR A 12 0.50 -16.29 1.97
C THR A 12 0.27 -17.23 3.15
N ASN A 13 1.06 -18.31 3.28
CA ASN A 13 1.02 -19.21 4.44
C ASN A 13 1.47 -18.51 5.73
N PHE A 14 2.46 -17.62 5.67
CA PHE A 14 2.92 -16.84 6.82
C PHE A 14 1.85 -15.87 7.32
N LEU A 15 1.16 -15.19 6.42
CA LEU A 15 0.04 -14.29 6.77
C LEU A 15 -1.17 -15.06 7.31
N GLN A 16 -1.51 -16.21 6.74
CA GLN A 16 -2.55 -17.09 7.25
C GLN A 16 -2.19 -17.67 8.64
N LYS A 17 -0.93 -18.03 8.85
CA LYS A 17 -0.44 -18.52 10.15
C LYS A 17 -0.48 -17.42 11.22
N LYS A 18 -0.12 -16.17 10.90
CA LYS A 18 -0.28 -15.02 11.81
C LYS A 18 -1.75 -14.72 12.13
N ARG A 19 -2.66 -14.79 11.16
CA ARG A 19 -4.11 -14.65 11.39
C ARG A 19 -4.64 -15.75 12.32
N ARG A 20 -4.28 -17.02 12.09
CA ARG A 20 -4.69 -18.14 12.97
C ARG A 20 -4.15 -17.99 14.39
N ILE A 21 -2.90 -17.56 14.57
CA ILE A 21 -2.31 -17.34 15.90
C ILE A 21 -3.00 -16.18 16.61
N PHE A 22 -3.35 -15.10 15.88
CA PHE A 22 -4.09 -13.98 16.45
C PHE A 22 -5.51 -14.38 16.87
N PHE A 23 -6.25 -15.12 16.03
CA PHE A 23 -7.57 -15.64 16.36
C PHE A 23 -7.52 -16.63 17.52
N PHE A 24 -6.54 -17.54 17.53
CA PHE A 24 -6.38 -18.50 18.62
C PHE A 24 -6.05 -17.82 19.96
N LYS A 25 -5.17 -16.81 19.95
CA LYS A 25 -4.89 -16.00 21.14
C LYS A 25 -6.11 -15.20 21.58
N PHE A 26 -6.89 -14.67 20.66
CA PHE A 26 -8.13 -13.95 20.97
C PHE A 26 -9.19 -14.87 21.59
N GLU A 27 -9.39 -16.08 21.05
CA GLU A 27 -10.31 -17.07 21.65
C GLU A 27 -9.85 -17.56 23.02
N LEU A 28 -8.55 -17.81 23.22
CA LEU A 28 -8.00 -18.14 24.53
C LEU A 28 -8.19 -17.00 25.54
N TYR A 29 -8.02 -15.76 25.10
CA TYR A 29 -8.25 -14.58 25.95
C TYR A 29 -9.72 -14.41 26.31
N LYS A 30 -10.62 -14.61 25.34
CA LYS A 30 -12.07 -14.59 25.55
C LYS A 30 -12.54 -15.67 26.53
N ASN A 31 -12.02 -16.90 26.39
CA ASN A 31 -12.35 -17.99 27.30
C ASN A 31 -11.79 -17.78 28.71
N ARG A 32 -10.59 -17.17 28.82
CA ARG A 32 -10.00 -16.80 30.11
C ARG A 32 -10.78 -15.68 30.82
N ILE A 33 -11.23 -14.69 30.06
CA ILE A 33 -12.13 -13.64 30.60
C ILE A 33 -13.47 -14.22 31.01
N SER A 34 -14.05 -15.11 30.21
CA SER A 34 -15.31 -15.78 30.53
C SER A 34 -15.21 -16.66 31.79
N SER A 35 -14.09 -17.36 32.00
CA SER A 35 -13.86 -18.15 33.21
C SER A 35 -13.66 -17.27 34.45
N ILE A 36 -12.98 -16.13 34.31
CA ILE A 36 -12.81 -15.16 35.41
C ILE A 36 -14.15 -14.52 35.78
N ILE A 37 -15.01 -14.21 34.81
CA ILE A 37 -16.35 -13.65 35.03
C ILE A 37 -17.28 -14.67 35.71
N ASN A 38 -17.16 -15.98 35.33
CA ASN A 38 -18.00 -17.03 35.96
C ASN A 38 -17.54 -17.41 37.37
N LEU A 39 -16.25 -17.26 37.72
CA LEU A 39 -15.78 -17.50 39.09
C LEU A 39 -16.27 -16.46 40.10
N ASP A 40 -16.69 -15.28 39.65
CA ASP A 40 -17.04 -14.14 40.50
C ASP A 40 -18.50 -14.06 40.87
N ASN A 41 -19.37 -14.87 40.28
CA ASN A 41 -20.77 -14.98 40.68
C ASN A 41 -20.97 -15.71 42.03
N LYS A 42 -19.90 -16.20 42.67
CA LYS A 42 -19.95 -16.98 43.92
C LYS A 42 -19.39 -16.26 45.14
N THR A 43 -18.83 -15.08 45.01
CA THR A 43 -18.27 -14.32 46.15
C THR A 43 -18.62 -12.84 46.09
N ARG A 44 -19.00 -12.26 47.24
CA ARG A 44 -19.43 -10.87 47.47
C ARG A 44 -18.46 -9.74 47.05
N GLY A 45 -17.65 -9.90 45.99
CA GLY A 45 -16.74 -8.91 45.45
C GLY A 45 -17.30 -8.02 44.32
N SER A 46 -18.59 -8.12 44.02
CA SER A 46 -19.23 -7.58 42.81
C SER A 46 -19.11 -6.07 42.57
N LEU A 47 -18.90 -5.24 43.57
CA LEU A 47 -18.91 -3.77 43.43
C LEU A 47 -17.54 -3.21 43.03
N TYR A 48 -16.45 -3.81 43.48
CA TYR A 48 -15.09 -3.34 43.16
C TYR A 48 -14.67 -3.73 41.75
N MET A 49 -15.09 -4.91 41.28
CA MET A 49 -14.78 -5.40 39.93
C MET A 49 -15.58 -4.65 38.86
N LYS A 50 -16.83 -4.25 39.13
CA LYS A 50 -17.62 -3.43 38.19
C LYS A 50 -16.97 -2.06 37.91
N LYS A 51 -16.33 -1.46 38.91
CA LYS A 51 -15.63 -0.18 38.74
C LYS A 51 -14.36 -0.33 37.87
N ASN A 52 -13.56 -1.36 38.09
CA ASN A 52 -12.36 -1.64 37.36
C ASN A 52 -12.61 -2.04 35.90
N ILE A 53 -13.68 -2.79 35.63
CA ILE A 53 -14.13 -3.15 34.28
C ILE A 53 -14.53 -1.89 33.48
N LYS A 54 -15.26 -0.95 34.11
CA LYS A 54 -15.61 0.31 33.45
C LYS A 54 -14.38 1.14 33.09
N HIS A 55 -13.39 1.24 33.99
CA HIS A 55 -12.13 1.91 33.69
C HIS A 55 -11.32 1.21 32.60
N PHE A 56 -11.28 -0.13 32.59
CA PHE A 56 -10.61 -0.90 31.54
C PHE A 56 -11.28 -0.69 30.19
N LEU A 57 -12.62 -0.74 30.13
CA LEU A 57 -13.37 -0.49 28.89
C LEU A 57 -13.18 0.95 28.39
N PHE A 58 -13.15 1.92 29.31
CA PHE A 58 -12.86 3.31 28.96
C PHE A 58 -11.45 3.48 28.39
N LEU A 59 -10.43 2.88 29.00
CA LEU A 59 -9.05 2.91 28.50
C LEU A 59 -8.92 2.20 27.15
N ALA A 60 -9.58 1.07 26.96
CA ALA A 60 -9.58 0.35 25.68
C ALA A 60 -10.25 1.17 24.58
N ALA A 61 -11.39 1.84 24.87
CA ALA A 61 -12.05 2.73 23.93
C ALA A 61 -11.20 3.96 23.60
N ALA A 62 -10.56 4.56 24.61
CA ALA A 62 -9.65 5.70 24.41
C ALA A 62 -8.42 5.33 23.56
N ALA A 63 -7.82 4.17 23.82
CA ALA A 63 -6.71 3.65 23.02
C ALA A 63 -7.14 3.38 21.58
N GLY A 64 -8.29 2.72 21.37
CA GLY A 64 -8.85 2.47 20.03
C GLY A 64 -9.14 3.76 19.27
N THR A 65 -9.70 4.76 19.94
CA THR A 65 -9.95 6.08 19.36
C THR A 65 -8.64 6.79 19.02
N GLY A 66 -7.65 6.74 19.90
CA GLY A 66 -6.32 7.30 19.67
C GLY A 66 -5.62 6.69 18.45
N ILE A 67 -5.64 5.36 18.33
CA ILE A 67 -5.09 4.65 17.17
C ILE A 67 -5.85 5.02 15.89
N HIS A 68 -7.18 5.11 15.94
CA HIS A 68 -7.98 5.49 14.78
C HIS A 68 -7.68 6.93 14.32
N LEU A 69 -7.58 7.88 15.25
CA LEU A 69 -7.22 9.26 14.94
C LEU A 69 -5.80 9.36 14.38
N MET A 70 -4.85 8.62 14.94
CA MET A 70 -3.47 8.56 14.46
C MET A 70 -3.40 7.99 13.05
N ASN A 71 -4.07 6.89 12.77
CA ASN A 71 -4.16 6.32 11.44
C ASN A 71 -4.82 7.30 10.44
N ARG A 72 -5.87 8.01 10.87
CA ARG A 72 -6.53 9.02 10.03
C ARG A 72 -5.62 10.21 9.72
N THR A 73 -4.84 10.68 10.69
CA THR A 73 -3.88 11.78 10.48
C THR A 73 -2.73 11.32 9.60
N VAL A 74 -2.17 10.13 9.83
CA VAL A 74 -1.11 9.57 8.98
C VAL A 74 -1.60 9.41 7.54
N ASN A 75 -2.80 8.86 7.33
CA ASN A 75 -3.36 8.73 5.98
C ASN A 75 -3.61 10.10 5.33
N ARG A 76 -4.08 11.10 6.07
CA ARG A 76 -4.28 12.45 5.53
C ARG A 76 -2.96 13.11 5.16
N THR A 77 -1.93 13.00 6.01
CA THR A 77 -0.61 13.58 5.72
C THR A 77 0.11 12.82 4.61
N ALA A 78 -0.02 11.50 4.55
CA ALA A 78 0.54 10.69 3.45
C ALA A 78 -0.14 11.00 2.10
N CYS A 79 -1.42 11.42 2.12
CA CYS A 79 -2.15 11.86 0.93
C CYS A 79 -2.01 13.37 0.66
N MET A 80 -1.25 14.11 1.47
CA MET A 80 -0.95 15.52 1.17
C MET A 80 -0.11 15.58 -0.09
N LYS A 81 -0.73 16.10 -1.13
CA LYS A 81 -0.16 16.23 -2.47
C LYS A 81 1.19 16.95 -2.41
N GLU A 82 2.16 16.42 -3.14
CA GLU A 82 3.28 17.16 -3.73
C GLU A 82 4.50 17.49 -2.85
N ILE A 83 4.69 16.86 -1.71
CA ILE A 83 5.96 17.02 -0.95
C ILE A 83 7.17 16.49 -1.76
N LEU A 84 6.93 15.56 -2.69
CA LEU A 84 7.98 14.85 -3.42
C LEU A 84 8.08 15.17 -4.92
N SER A 85 7.19 15.99 -5.49
CA SER A 85 7.24 16.27 -6.92
C SER A 85 7.83 17.62 -7.24
N SER A 86 8.91 17.63 -7.97
CA SER A 86 9.50 18.82 -8.58
C SER A 86 8.93 19.13 -9.99
N HIS A 87 8.09 18.25 -10.54
CA HIS A 87 7.56 18.38 -11.92
C HIS A 87 6.04 18.26 -11.93
N PRO A 88 5.35 19.02 -12.80
CA PRO A 88 3.91 18.87 -12.99
C PRO A 88 3.60 17.47 -13.52
N GLY A 89 2.66 16.79 -12.87
CA GLY A 89 2.23 15.46 -13.27
C GLY A 89 0.94 15.49 -14.05
N HIS A 90 0.72 14.46 -14.82
CA HIS A 90 -0.46 14.20 -15.61
C HIS A 90 -1.15 12.92 -15.16
N TYR A 91 -2.40 12.75 -15.56
CA TYR A 91 -3.14 11.51 -15.34
C TYR A 91 -3.59 10.92 -16.67
N TYR A 92 -3.39 9.63 -16.82
CA TYR A 92 -3.91 8.82 -17.91
C TYR A 92 -5.09 7.99 -17.39
N ASP A 93 -6.27 8.20 -17.96
CA ASP A 93 -7.47 7.45 -17.60
C ASP A 93 -7.42 6.05 -18.25
N TRP A 94 -7.04 5.06 -17.45
CA TRP A 94 -6.98 3.67 -17.88
C TRP A 94 -8.17 2.89 -17.33
N LYS A 95 -8.51 1.77 -17.98
CA LYS A 95 -9.72 0.95 -17.67
C LYS A 95 -9.87 0.54 -16.20
N HIS A 96 -8.80 0.48 -15.42
CA HIS A 96 -8.83 0.08 -14.02
C HIS A 96 -8.54 1.23 -13.03
N GLY A 97 -8.37 2.44 -13.51
CA GLY A 97 -8.13 3.62 -12.69
C GLY A 97 -7.17 4.61 -13.33
N ARG A 98 -7.01 5.77 -12.69
CA ARG A 98 -6.15 6.83 -13.19
C ARG A 98 -4.70 6.54 -12.86
N ILE A 99 -3.86 6.68 -13.85
CA ILE A 99 -2.42 6.43 -13.79
C ILE A 99 -1.69 7.76 -13.81
N TYR A 100 -0.94 8.01 -12.75
CA TYR A 100 -0.09 9.20 -12.66
C TYR A 100 1.18 9.01 -13.47
N TYR A 101 1.57 10.04 -14.24
CA TYR A 101 2.84 10.07 -14.95
C TYR A 101 3.39 11.48 -15.04
N THR A 102 4.69 11.59 -15.30
CA THR A 102 5.34 12.87 -15.65
C THR A 102 5.96 12.78 -17.03
N LYS A 103 6.05 13.93 -17.69
CA LYS A 103 6.75 14.07 -18.98
C LYS A 103 7.69 15.25 -18.89
N THR A 104 8.98 15.04 -19.15
CA THR A 104 10.01 16.08 -19.09
C THR A 104 11.06 15.89 -20.16
N GLY A 105 11.75 16.96 -20.52
CA GLY A 105 12.82 16.93 -21.54
C GLY A 105 12.32 16.94 -22.98
N SER A 106 13.24 16.73 -23.91
CA SER A 106 12.99 16.67 -25.35
C SER A 106 14.00 15.71 -26.02
N GLY A 107 13.55 14.98 -27.02
CA GLY A 107 14.34 13.98 -27.75
C GLY A 107 13.62 12.63 -27.83
N ALA A 108 14.39 11.54 -28.01
CA ALA A 108 13.82 10.21 -28.12
C ALA A 108 13.00 9.83 -26.85
N PRO A 109 11.84 9.19 -27.01
CA PRO A 109 11.01 8.83 -25.86
C PRO A 109 11.67 7.72 -25.03
N LEU A 110 11.71 7.94 -23.71
CA LEU A 110 12.24 7.02 -22.70
C LEU A 110 11.23 6.85 -21.57
N LEU A 111 10.75 5.64 -21.36
CA LEU A 111 9.83 5.30 -20.28
C LEU A 111 10.59 4.67 -19.11
N LEU A 112 10.44 5.25 -17.94
CA LEU A 112 11.02 4.77 -16.67
C LEU A 112 9.94 4.16 -15.81
N ILE A 113 10.13 2.89 -15.41
CA ILE A 113 9.21 2.11 -14.59
C ILE A 113 9.87 1.80 -13.25
N HIS A 114 9.21 2.15 -12.15
CA HIS A 114 9.67 1.85 -10.79
C HIS A 114 9.43 0.38 -10.41
N ASP A 115 10.09 -0.10 -9.34
CA ASP A 115 9.93 -1.47 -8.85
C ASP A 115 8.48 -1.79 -8.43
N LEU A 116 8.07 -3.05 -8.62
CA LEU A 116 6.76 -3.59 -8.20
C LEU A 116 6.68 -3.79 -6.69
N HIS A 117 6.92 -2.73 -5.92
CA HIS A 117 6.78 -2.73 -4.48
C HIS A 117 5.73 -1.69 -4.05
N PRO A 118 4.84 -1.98 -3.07
CA PRO A 118 3.77 -1.05 -2.66
C PRO A 118 4.23 0.34 -2.20
N ALA A 119 5.48 0.48 -1.77
CA ALA A 119 6.07 1.76 -1.37
C ALA A 119 6.86 2.44 -2.50
N SER A 120 6.99 1.82 -3.66
CA SER A 120 7.70 2.37 -4.81
C SER A 120 6.87 3.40 -5.57
N SER A 121 7.55 4.31 -6.25
CA SER A 121 6.94 5.32 -7.11
C SER A 121 7.97 5.88 -8.09
N SER A 122 7.52 6.66 -9.05
CA SER A 122 8.37 7.38 -9.99
C SER A 122 9.46 8.26 -9.32
N TYR A 123 9.33 8.53 -8.02
CA TYR A 123 10.34 9.25 -7.24
C TYR A 123 11.71 8.54 -7.21
N GLU A 124 11.76 7.23 -7.40
CA GLU A 124 13.03 6.47 -7.51
C GLU A 124 13.97 7.06 -8.56
N TRP A 125 13.41 7.61 -9.62
CA TRP A 125 14.14 8.18 -10.76
C TRP A 125 14.59 9.63 -10.55
N SER A 126 14.17 10.29 -9.48
CA SER A 126 14.36 11.72 -9.23
C SER A 126 15.81 12.18 -9.39
N ARG A 127 16.78 11.35 -8.97
CA ARG A 127 18.22 11.67 -9.07
C ARG A 127 18.76 11.61 -10.49
N MET A 128 18.15 10.82 -11.37
CA MET A 128 18.60 10.61 -12.75
C MET A 128 17.88 11.53 -13.74
N MET A 129 16.71 12.05 -13.39
CA MET A 129 15.87 12.87 -14.27
C MET A 129 16.64 13.99 -14.95
N LYS A 130 17.33 14.85 -14.18
CA LYS A 130 18.11 16.00 -14.70
C LYS A 130 19.16 15.62 -15.74
N LYS A 131 19.65 14.38 -15.72
CA LYS A 131 20.64 13.90 -16.68
C LYS A 131 19.94 13.36 -17.93
N LEU A 132 18.88 12.59 -17.76
CA LEU A 132 18.16 11.92 -18.85
C LEU A 132 17.34 12.91 -19.70
N GLU A 133 16.73 13.92 -19.10
CA GLU A 133 15.91 14.93 -19.78
C GLU A 133 16.68 15.84 -20.76
N LYS A 134 18.01 15.82 -20.70
CA LYS A 134 18.85 16.59 -21.63
C LYS A 134 18.86 16.05 -23.07
N THR A 135 18.65 14.76 -23.21
CA THR A 135 18.75 14.04 -24.49
C THR A 135 17.49 13.26 -24.85
N ASN A 136 16.57 13.10 -23.90
CA ASN A 136 15.37 12.28 -24.06
C ASN A 136 14.12 13.02 -23.64
N THR A 137 12.99 12.66 -24.24
CA THR A 137 11.68 12.90 -23.65
C THR A 137 11.39 11.82 -22.64
N VAL A 138 11.58 12.11 -21.35
CA VAL A 138 11.49 11.13 -20.27
C VAL A 138 10.07 11.09 -19.74
N TYR A 139 9.48 9.91 -19.76
CA TYR A 139 8.22 9.59 -19.12
C TYR A 139 8.51 8.77 -17.85
N THR A 140 7.96 9.18 -16.71
CA THR A 140 7.93 8.34 -15.51
C THR A 140 6.50 8.02 -15.17
N ILE A 141 6.22 6.78 -14.81
CA ILE A 141 4.87 6.31 -14.52
C ILE A 141 4.82 5.76 -13.08
N ASP A 142 3.76 6.09 -12.36
CA ASP A 142 3.40 5.37 -11.13
C ASP A 142 2.47 4.23 -11.52
N LEU A 143 2.89 2.99 -11.28
CA LEU A 143 2.07 1.81 -11.62
C LEU A 143 0.78 1.78 -10.82
N LEU A 144 -0.26 1.16 -11.37
CA LEU A 144 -1.54 0.99 -10.67
C LEU A 144 -1.31 0.32 -9.30
N GLY A 145 -1.87 0.88 -8.24
CA GLY A 145 -1.63 0.42 -6.87
C GLY A 145 -0.46 1.10 -6.15
N CYS A 146 0.38 1.85 -6.87
CA CYS A 146 1.58 2.50 -6.36
C CYS A 146 1.52 4.03 -6.46
N GLY A 147 2.39 4.71 -5.74
CA GLY A 147 2.58 6.15 -5.81
C GLY A 147 1.28 6.96 -5.77
N ARG A 148 1.08 7.81 -6.77
CA ARG A 148 -0.08 8.69 -6.96
C ARG A 148 -1.17 8.10 -7.85
N SER A 149 -0.95 6.93 -8.45
CA SER A 149 -1.95 6.21 -9.21
C SER A 149 -3.05 5.66 -8.32
N ASP A 150 -4.23 5.41 -8.91
CA ASP A 150 -5.35 4.83 -8.21
C ASP A 150 -5.02 3.44 -7.67
N LYS A 151 -5.67 3.05 -6.58
CA LYS A 151 -5.45 1.79 -5.85
C LYS A 151 -6.76 0.99 -5.76
N PRO A 152 -7.29 0.50 -6.89
CA PRO A 152 -8.52 -0.26 -6.89
C PRO A 152 -8.36 -1.59 -6.15
N ASN A 153 -9.45 -2.09 -5.57
CA ASN A 153 -9.47 -3.38 -4.89
C ASN A 153 -9.62 -4.52 -5.90
N ILE A 154 -8.54 -4.79 -6.64
CA ILE A 154 -8.46 -5.86 -7.65
C ILE A 154 -7.23 -6.73 -7.40
N THR A 155 -7.14 -7.86 -8.09
CA THR A 155 -5.94 -8.69 -8.09
C THR A 155 -4.89 -8.09 -9.03
N TYR A 156 -3.76 -7.69 -8.49
CA TYR A 156 -2.63 -7.18 -9.25
C TYR A 156 -1.80 -8.36 -9.78
N THR A 157 -1.70 -8.47 -11.10
CA THR A 157 -0.94 -9.52 -11.78
C THR A 157 0.12 -8.91 -12.69
N ASN A 158 1.18 -9.64 -13.01
CA ASN A 158 2.19 -9.18 -13.97
C ASN A 158 1.55 -8.90 -15.34
N TYR A 159 0.57 -9.70 -15.75
CA TYR A 159 -0.18 -9.48 -17.00
C TYR A 159 -0.92 -8.13 -17.01
N LEU A 160 -1.50 -7.73 -15.88
CA LEU A 160 -2.16 -6.43 -15.73
C LEU A 160 -1.17 -5.28 -15.98
N TYR A 161 0.04 -5.38 -15.44
CA TYR A 161 1.06 -4.35 -15.61
C TYR A 161 1.59 -4.31 -17.04
N VAL A 162 1.79 -5.46 -17.67
CA VAL A 162 2.18 -5.52 -19.10
C VAL A 162 1.13 -4.83 -19.97
N GLN A 163 -0.19 -5.10 -19.73
CA GLN A 163 -1.26 -4.41 -20.45
C GLN A 163 -1.27 -2.89 -20.18
N LEU A 164 -1.03 -2.48 -18.94
CA LEU A 164 -0.96 -1.06 -18.59
C LEU A 164 0.15 -0.36 -19.39
N ILE A 165 1.34 -0.93 -19.39
CA ILE A 165 2.50 -0.35 -20.09
C ILE A 165 2.29 -0.32 -21.61
N ASP A 166 1.79 -1.39 -22.18
CA ASP A 166 1.47 -1.45 -23.62
C ASP A 166 0.42 -0.39 -24.01
N ASN A 167 -0.66 -0.27 -23.25
CA ASN A 167 -1.67 0.75 -23.51
C ASN A 167 -1.11 2.17 -23.28
N PHE A 168 -0.31 2.38 -22.23
CA PHE A 168 0.30 3.67 -21.98
C PHE A 168 1.22 4.12 -23.12
N ILE A 169 2.04 3.22 -23.65
CA ILE A 169 2.89 3.53 -24.81
C ILE A 169 2.04 3.87 -26.04
N LYS A 170 0.97 3.10 -26.30
CA LYS A 170 0.10 3.31 -27.47
C LYS A 170 -0.76 4.57 -27.39
N ASP A 171 -1.28 4.87 -26.22
CA ASP A 171 -2.25 5.94 -26.03
C ASP A 171 -1.60 7.30 -25.71
N VAL A 172 -0.53 7.28 -24.91
CA VAL A 172 0.11 8.49 -24.38
C VAL A 172 1.38 8.85 -25.14
N ILE A 173 2.31 7.90 -25.32
CA ILE A 173 3.59 8.17 -25.94
C ILE A 173 3.45 8.17 -27.48
N LYS A 174 2.77 7.17 -28.04
CA LYS A 174 2.44 7.02 -29.48
C LYS A 174 3.64 6.85 -30.41
N GLU A 175 4.80 6.55 -29.86
CA GLU A 175 6.05 6.38 -30.59
C GLU A 175 6.82 5.17 -30.07
N LYS A 176 7.77 4.68 -30.85
CA LYS A 176 8.71 3.64 -30.42
C LYS A 176 9.52 4.17 -29.25
N THR A 177 9.46 3.49 -28.12
CA THR A 177 9.95 3.97 -26.83
C THR A 177 10.95 2.99 -26.24
N ASP A 178 12.07 3.49 -25.76
CA ASP A 178 12.97 2.71 -24.92
C ASP A 178 12.38 2.64 -23.51
N VAL A 179 12.50 1.46 -22.88
CA VAL A 179 11.94 1.21 -21.55
C VAL A 179 13.04 0.79 -20.59
N VAL A 180 13.10 1.45 -19.45
CA VAL A 180 13.99 1.09 -18.34
C VAL A 180 13.15 0.82 -17.12
N ALA A 181 13.33 -0.36 -16.54
CA ALA A 181 12.61 -0.80 -15.36
C ALA A 181 13.56 -1.17 -14.24
N THR A 182 13.15 -0.99 -12.98
CA THR A 182 13.90 -1.38 -11.77
C THR A 182 13.24 -2.55 -11.07
N GLY A 183 14.06 -3.37 -10.39
CA GLY A 183 13.58 -4.46 -9.56
C GLY A 183 12.92 -5.58 -10.33
N SER A 184 11.66 -5.88 -10.01
CA SER A 184 10.87 -6.96 -10.58
C SER A 184 9.81 -6.50 -11.59
N SER A 185 9.88 -5.24 -11.99
CA SER A 185 8.99 -4.64 -13.01
C SER A 185 9.42 -4.94 -14.45
#